data_43c7b269a4b181d5f909851aeaf8b378
#
_entry.id   43c7b269a4b181d5f909851aeaf8b378
#
_cell.length_a   1.000
_cell.length_b   1.000
_cell.length_c   1.000
_cell.angle_alpha   90.00
_cell.angle_beta   90.00
_cell.angle_gamma   90.00
#
_symmetry.space_group_name_H-M   'P 1'
#
loop_
_entity.id
_entity.type
_entity.pdbx_description
1 polymer ?
#
loop_
_entity_poly.entity_id
_entity_poly.type
_entity_poly.pdbx_seq_one_letter_code
_entity_poly.pdbx_strand_id
1 'polypeptide(L)'
;VSIVEDEALVRGMLEEALSAQEGIQVVHSVPGVQEARLVITPGSSDVAVLDVNLPDGNGVSLGLQLQRADPDLAIMLLSSEDVMGLFSSVQDQAARPWSYLSKRSSFARDVLVRAVVATAQGQVVLDPYLVQRSTPRARTAVAELTPAQFQVLRLVAEGWSNQGVAERLGLSERSVESHLQAIYQRLRISGDEHNRRVAAVLAFLEQTGRSWRA
;
A
#
# COMPACT_ATOMS: atom_id res chain seq x y z
N VAL A 1 -6.71 9.00 -10.77
CA VAL A 1 -5.96 7.73 -10.72
C VAL A 1 -5.57 7.32 -12.13
N SER A 2 -4.33 6.84 -12.32
CA SER A 2 -3.87 6.20 -13.56
C SER A 2 -3.68 4.70 -13.33
N ILE A 3 -4.06 3.86 -14.31
CA ILE A 3 -3.95 2.40 -14.28
C ILE A 3 -3.04 1.96 -15.41
N VAL A 4 -2.04 1.11 -15.10
CA VAL A 4 -1.16 0.47 -16.09
C VAL A 4 -1.20 -1.04 -15.85
N GLU A 5 -1.89 -1.76 -16.73
CA GLU A 5 -2.20 -3.19 -16.59
C GLU A 5 -2.41 -3.78 -17.99
N ASP A 6 -1.67 -4.82 -18.37
CA ASP A 6 -1.73 -5.38 -19.72
C ASP A 6 -2.97 -6.28 -19.95
N GLU A 7 -3.40 -7.00 -18.93
CA GLU A 7 -4.58 -7.85 -19.02
C GLU A 7 -5.86 -7.02 -19.13
N ALA A 8 -6.44 -6.95 -20.31
CA ALA A 8 -7.62 -6.11 -20.60
C ALA A 8 -8.79 -6.36 -19.64
N LEU A 9 -8.99 -7.61 -19.21
CA LEU A 9 -10.05 -7.97 -18.27
C LEU A 9 -9.77 -7.37 -16.87
N VAL A 10 -8.55 -7.53 -16.36
CA VAL A 10 -8.14 -7.01 -15.07
C VAL A 10 -8.18 -5.49 -15.11
N ARG A 11 -7.65 -4.86 -16.13
CA ARG A 11 -7.67 -3.41 -16.33
C ARG A 11 -9.10 -2.86 -16.33
N GLY A 12 -10.01 -3.48 -17.08
CA GLY A 12 -11.43 -3.08 -17.09
C GLY A 12 -12.12 -3.22 -15.75
N MET A 13 -11.84 -4.29 -15.00
CA MET A 13 -12.37 -4.48 -13.64
C MET A 13 -11.85 -3.43 -12.65
N LEU A 14 -10.57 -3.08 -12.72
CA LEU A 14 -9.98 -2.01 -11.89
C LEU A 14 -10.62 -0.67 -12.20
N GLU A 15 -10.78 -0.35 -13.49
CA GLU A 15 -11.40 0.88 -13.97
C GLU A 15 -12.85 1.00 -13.51
N GLU A 16 -13.65 -0.05 -13.69
CA GLU A 16 -15.04 -0.10 -13.25
C GLU A 16 -15.16 0.06 -11.72
N ALA A 17 -14.36 -0.70 -10.97
CA ALA A 17 -14.39 -0.67 -9.51
C ALA A 17 -14.04 0.70 -8.94
N LEU A 18 -13.04 1.38 -9.51
CA LEU A 18 -12.58 2.69 -9.07
C LEU A 18 -13.51 3.81 -9.55
N SER A 19 -13.96 3.80 -10.81
CA SER A 19 -14.86 4.82 -11.36
C SER A 19 -16.24 4.82 -10.71
N ALA A 20 -16.68 3.68 -10.16
CA ALA A 20 -17.94 3.57 -9.43
C ALA A 20 -17.87 4.15 -8.00
N GLN A 21 -16.69 4.62 -7.55
CA GLN A 21 -16.51 5.24 -6.23
C GLN A 21 -16.54 6.76 -6.35
N GLU A 22 -17.42 7.39 -5.58
CA GLU A 22 -17.46 8.85 -5.49
C GLU A 22 -16.10 9.41 -5.03
N GLY A 23 -15.64 10.48 -5.67
CA GLY A 23 -14.35 11.11 -5.39
C GLY A 23 -13.15 10.45 -6.06
N ILE A 24 -13.32 9.35 -6.82
CA ILE A 24 -12.27 8.75 -7.62
C ILE A 24 -12.58 8.93 -9.11
N GLN A 25 -11.60 9.46 -9.85
CA GLN A 25 -11.64 9.55 -11.31
C GLN A 25 -10.46 8.75 -11.89
N VAL A 26 -10.73 7.79 -12.76
CA VAL A 26 -9.71 7.14 -13.58
C VAL A 26 -9.44 8.05 -14.78
N VAL A 27 -8.24 8.63 -14.83
CA VAL A 27 -7.84 9.59 -15.88
C VAL A 27 -7.04 8.93 -17.00
N HIS A 28 -6.32 7.85 -16.69
CA HIS A 28 -5.60 7.05 -17.68
C HIS A 28 -5.78 5.56 -17.36
N SER A 29 -5.96 4.76 -18.41
CA SER A 29 -6.09 3.31 -18.32
C SER A 29 -5.40 2.71 -19.56
N VAL A 30 -4.17 2.25 -19.40
CA VAL A 30 -3.27 1.89 -20.50
C VAL A 30 -2.64 0.51 -20.30
N PRO A 31 -2.28 -0.20 -21.40
CA PRO A 31 -1.84 -1.59 -21.33
C PRO A 31 -0.34 -1.76 -21.05
N GLY A 32 0.47 -0.70 -21.05
CA GLY A 32 1.91 -0.89 -20.92
C GLY A 32 2.71 0.37 -20.66
N VAL A 33 4.01 0.17 -20.52
CA VAL A 33 4.99 1.20 -20.13
C VAL A 33 5.08 2.32 -21.17
N GLN A 34 5.06 1.97 -22.48
CA GLN A 34 5.23 2.95 -23.54
C GLN A 34 4.09 3.97 -23.55
N GLU A 35 2.84 3.51 -23.49
CA GLU A 35 1.67 4.39 -23.43
C GLU A 35 1.63 5.17 -22.11
N ALA A 36 1.93 4.52 -20.98
CA ALA A 36 1.96 5.17 -19.68
C ALA A 36 2.90 6.39 -19.65
N ARG A 37 4.08 6.28 -20.25
CA ARG A 37 5.06 7.40 -20.34
C ARG A 37 4.55 8.59 -21.15
N LEU A 38 3.63 8.38 -22.06
CA LEU A 38 3.07 9.44 -22.90
C LEU A 38 1.94 10.19 -22.19
N VAL A 39 1.15 9.48 -21.39
CA VAL A 39 -0.08 10.03 -20.80
C VAL A 39 0.05 10.40 -19.33
N ILE A 40 0.86 9.69 -18.53
CA ILE A 40 1.07 9.99 -17.11
C ILE A 40 2.17 11.05 -17.00
N THR A 41 1.75 12.31 -17.04
CA THR A 41 2.62 13.47 -16.89
C THR A 41 2.53 14.05 -15.47
N PRO A 42 3.51 14.85 -15.02
CA PRO A 42 3.46 15.48 -13.69
C PRO A 42 2.15 16.21 -13.43
N GLY A 43 1.54 15.91 -12.27
CA GLY A 43 0.25 16.48 -11.86
C GLY A 43 -0.98 15.93 -12.57
N SER A 44 -0.84 14.97 -13.50
CA SER A 44 -2.00 14.39 -14.23
C SER A 44 -2.81 13.41 -13.40
N SER A 45 -2.25 12.87 -12.32
CA SER A 45 -2.96 11.96 -11.39
C SER A 45 -2.30 11.93 -10.02
N ASP A 46 -3.09 11.67 -8.98
CA ASP A 46 -2.60 11.57 -7.60
C ASP A 46 -1.98 10.20 -7.31
N VAL A 47 -2.49 9.15 -7.97
CA VAL A 47 -2.06 7.75 -7.77
C VAL A 47 -1.87 7.07 -9.12
N ALA A 48 -0.76 6.35 -9.27
CA ALA A 48 -0.57 5.38 -10.35
C ALA A 48 -0.61 3.95 -9.80
N VAL A 49 -1.54 3.15 -10.31
CA VAL A 49 -1.69 1.72 -10.04
C VAL A 49 -0.97 0.98 -11.17
N LEU A 50 0.11 0.28 -10.83
CA LEU A 50 1.04 -0.29 -11.82
C LEU A 50 1.15 -1.81 -11.64
N ASP A 51 0.85 -2.58 -12.67
CA ASP A 51 1.27 -3.98 -12.70
C ASP A 51 2.80 -4.06 -12.72
N VAL A 52 3.36 -4.98 -11.93
CA VAL A 52 4.80 -5.24 -11.90
C VAL A 52 5.29 -5.83 -13.22
N ASN A 53 4.52 -6.74 -13.82
CA ASN A 53 4.90 -7.49 -15.01
C ASN A 53 4.14 -6.99 -16.24
N LEU A 54 4.75 -6.07 -16.99
CA LEU A 54 4.19 -5.53 -18.23
C LEU A 54 4.93 -6.09 -19.46
N PRO A 55 4.28 -6.30 -20.59
CA PRO A 55 4.87 -6.94 -21.78
C PRO A 55 6.01 -6.13 -22.41
N ASP A 56 5.99 -4.81 -22.22
CA ASP A 56 6.95 -3.86 -22.78
C ASP A 56 7.89 -3.25 -21.73
N GLY A 57 7.89 -3.80 -20.51
CA GLY A 57 8.78 -3.35 -19.45
C GLY A 57 8.36 -3.82 -18.05
N ASN A 58 8.86 -3.13 -17.04
CA ASN A 58 8.62 -3.46 -15.65
C ASN A 58 7.98 -2.27 -14.91
N GLY A 59 6.86 -2.51 -14.23
CA GLY A 59 6.10 -1.48 -13.52
C GLY A 59 6.87 -0.81 -12.38
N VAL A 60 7.81 -1.51 -11.75
CA VAL A 60 8.68 -0.91 -10.72
C VAL A 60 9.59 0.15 -11.34
N SER A 61 10.23 -0.20 -12.46
CA SER A 61 11.09 0.76 -13.19
C SER A 61 10.29 1.97 -13.70
N LEU A 62 9.05 1.73 -14.18
CA LEU A 62 8.14 2.79 -14.58
C LEU A 62 7.81 3.70 -13.40
N GLY A 63 7.39 3.14 -12.26
CA GLY A 63 7.03 3.90 -11.06
C GLY A 63 8.17 4.79 -10.56
N LEU A 64 9.41 4.27 -10.53
CA LEU A 64 10.60 5.07 -10.18
C LEU A 64 10.84 6.22 -11.15
N GLN A 65 10.59 6.02 -12.46
CA GLN A 65 10.71 7.08 -13.46
C GLN A 65 9.62 8.14 -13.30
N LEU A 66 8.37 7.71 -13.09
CA LEU A 66 7.25 8.62 -12.87
C LEU A 66 7.46 9.46 -11.60
N GLN A 67 7.89 8.86 -10.48
CA GLN A 67 8.16 9.62 -9.26
C GLN A 67 9.39 10.53 -9.34
N ARG A 68 10.36 10.25 -10.20
CA ARG A 68 11.46 11.20 -10.46
C ARG A 68 10.96 12.45 -11.18
N ALA A 69 9.96 12.30 -12.05
CA ALA A 69 9.35 13.42 -12.79
C ALA A 69 8.30 14.15 -11.92
N ASP A 70 7.59 13.42 -11.07
CA ASP A 70 6.56 13.94 -10.17
C ASP A 70 6.72 13.26 -8.78
N PRO A 71 7.47 13.89 -7.84
CA PRO A 71 7.69 13.34 -6.49
C PRO A 71 6.41 13.22 -5.65
N ASP A 72 5.35 13.91 -6.02
CA ASP A 72 4.07 13.86 -5.31
C ASP A 72 3.16 12.72 -5.78
N LEU A 73 3.44 12.12 -6.94
CA LEU A 73 2.71 10.97 -7.45
C LEU A 73 2.86 9.78 -6.51
N ALA A 74 1.75 9.32 -5.94
CA ALA A 74 1.74 8.11 -5.13
C ALA A 74 1.70 6.87 -6.03
N ILE A 75 2.45 5.82 -5.65
CA ILE A 75 2.53 4.57 -6.43
C ILE A 75 1.93 3.43 -5.63
N MET A 76 1.07 2.66 -6.29
CA MET A 76 0.60 1.38 -5.82
C MET A 76 0.97 0.28 -6.82
N LEU A 77 1.75 -0.71 -6.38
CA LEU A 77 2.08 -1.86 -7.20
C LEU A 77 0.97 -2.91 -7.13
N LEU A 78 0.67 -3.51 -8.27
CA LEU A 78 -0.12 -4.74 -8.39
C LEU A 78 0.79 -5.88 -8.85
N SER A 79 0.56 -7.10 -8.33
CA SER A 79 1.22 -8.30 -8.85
C SER A 79 0.40 -9.55 -8.60
N SER A 80 0.48 -10.51 -9.51
CA SER A 80 -0.04 -11.86 -9.31
C SER A 80 0.87 -12.70 -8.42
N GLU A 81 2.14 -12.33 -8.32
CA GLU A 81 3.18 -13.03 -7.57
C GLU A 81 3.50 -12.33 -6.24
N ASP A 82 4.18 -13.06 -5.37
CA ASP A 82 4.72 -12.48 -4.14
C ASP A 82 6.01 -11.71 -4.42
N VAL A 83 5.87 -10.42 -4.51
CA VAL A 83 6.99 -9.50 -4.79
C VAL A 83 7.48 -8.75 -3.55
N MET A 84 7.19 -9.25 -2.33
CA MET A 84 7.55 -8.55 -1.09
C MET A 84 9.04 -8.23 -0.96
N GLY A 85 9.92 -9.12 -1.43
CA GLY A 85 11.36 -8.85 -1.46
C GLY A 85 11.73 -7.68 -2.39
N LEU A 86 11.15 -7.66 -3.58
CA LEU A 86 11.31 -6.56 -4.53
C LEU A 86 10.69 -5.28 -3.97
N PHE A 87 9.49 -5.36 -3.41
CA PHE A 87 8.79 -4.24 -2.82
C PHE A 87 9.61 -3.57 -1.69
N SER A 88 10.21 -4.37 -0.79
CA SER A 88 11.08 -3.83 0.26
C SER A 88 12.29 -3.07 -0.30
N SER A 89 12.93 -3.59 -1.36
CA SER A 89 14.11 -2.95 -1.96
C SER A 89 13.79 -1.65 -2.70
N VAL A 90 12.54 -1.48 -3.14
CA VAL A 90 12.09 -0.26 -3.84
C VAL A 90 11.85 0.89 -2.86
N GLN A 91 11.43 0.61 -1.63
CA GLN A 91 11.16 1.66 -0.63
C GLN A 91 12.35 2.58 -0.40
N ASP A 92 13.59 2.04 -0.46
CA ASP A 92 14.81 2.81 -0.28
C ASP A 92 15.14 3.73 -1.48
N GLN A 93 14.56 3.47 -2.65
CA GLN A 93 14.81 4.19 -3.90
C GLN A 93 13.69 5.16 -4.27
N ALA A 94 12.51 4.99 -3.69
CA ALA A 94 11.33 5.76 -3.97
C ALA A 94 11.39 7.16 -3.33
N ALA A 95 10.92 8.18 -4.04
CA ALA A 95 10.80 9.54 -3.49
C ALA A 95 9.78 9.61 -2.35
N ARG A 96 8.71 8.80 -2.45
CA ARG A 96 7.71 8.56 -1.39
C ARG A 96 7.49 7.05 -1.28
N PRO A 97 7.23 6.52 -0.09
CA PRO A 97 6.93 5.11 0.08
C PRO A 97 5.74 4.64 -0.75
N TRP A 98 5.83 3.45 -1.30
CA TRP A 98 4.82 2.85 -2.18
C TRP A 98 3.88 1.94 -1.41
N SER A 99 2.70 1.71 -1.98
CA SER A 99 1.76 0.69 -1.55
C SER A 99 1.87 -0.57 -2.42
N TYR A 100 1.44 -1.69 -1.88
CA TYR A 100 1.41 -2.98 -2.60
C TYR A 100 0.11 -3.70 -2.37
N LEU A 101 -0.49 -4.19 -3.45
CA LEU A 101 -1.67 -5.04 -3.42
C LEU A 101 -1.49 -6.21 -4.40
N SER A 102 -1.87 -7.42 -4.01
CA SER A 102 -1.93 -8.53 -4.96
C SER A 102 -3.11 -8.36 -5.90
N LYS A 103 -3.00 -8.82 -7.16
CA LYS A 103 -4.13 -8.85 -8.11
C LYS A 103 -5.32 -9.59 -7.50
N ARG A 104 -5.08 -10.67 -6.74
CA ARG A 104 -6.13 -11.41 -6.04
C ARG A 104 -6.93 -10.54 -5.06
N SER A 105 -6.24 -9.73 -4.25
CA SER A 105 -6.88 -8.84 -3.27
C SER A 105 -7.57 -7.66 -3.95
N SER A 106 -7.09 -7.20 -5.11
CA SER A 106 -7.67 -6.10 -5.87
C SER A 106 -9.04 -6.42 -6.47
N PHE A 107 -9.40 -7.69 -6.61
CA PHE A 107 -10.74 -8.10 -7.02
C PHE A 107 -11.83 -7.84 -5.96
N ALA A 108 -11.45 -7.66 -4.69
CA ALA A 108 -12.36 -7.18 -3.67
C ALA A 108 -12.41 -5.64 -3.74
N ARG A 109 -13.52 -5.10 -4.28
CA ARG A 109 -13.69 -3.66 -4.53
C ARG A 109 -13.39 -2.79 -3.31
N ASP A 110 -13.89 -3.19 -2.14
CA ASP A 110 -13.66 -2.46 -0.89
C ASP A 110 -12.17 -2.42 -0.49
N VAL A 111 -11.42 -3.48 -0.77
CA VAL A 111 -9.97 -3.55 -0.55
C VAL A 111 -9.25 -2.62 -1.51
N LEU A 112 -9.57 -2.69 -2.80
CA LEU A 112 -8.95 -1.85 -3.84
C LEU A 112 -9.21 -0.36 -3.58
N VAL A 113 -10.46 0.03 -3.38
CA VAL A 113 -10.85 1.42 -3.13
C VAL A 113 -10.15 1.97 -1.89
N ARG A 114 -10.19 1.24 -0.78
CA ARG A 114 -9.51 1.64 0.45
C ARG A 114 -8.01 1.81 0.23
N ALA A 115 -7.37 0.86 -0.47
CA ALA A 115 -5.95 0.93 -0.74
C ALA A 115 -5.59 2.15 -1.59
N VAL A 116 -6.33 2.43 -2.65
CA VAL A 116 -6.11 3.60 -3.53
C VAL A 116 -6.30 4.90 -2.75
N VAL A 117 -7.40 5.03 -1.98
CA VAL A 117 -7.67 6.24 -1.18
C VAL A 117 -6.58 6.48 -0.13
N ALA A 118 -6.19 5.44 0.61
CA ALA A 118 -5.11 5.55 1.61
C ALA A 118 -3.76 5.91 0.96
N THR A 119 -3.46 5.33 -0.21
CA THR A 119 -2.25 5.63 -0.98
C THR A 119 -2.24 7.09 -1.47
N ALA A 120 -3.38 7.60 -1.99
CA ALA A 120 -3.53 9.01 -2.37
C ALA A 120 -3.28 9.97 -1.19
N GLN A 121 -3.68 9.56 0.00
CA GLN A 121 -3.42 10.30 1.25
C GLN A 121 -1.97 10.14 1.76
N GLY A 122 -1.08 9.51 0.99
CA GLY A 122 0.32 9.31 1.32
C GLY A 122 0.57 8.18 2.33
N GLN A 123 -0.42 7.37 2.66
CA GLN A 123 -0.23 6.20 3.52
C GLN A 123 0.37 5.04 2.71
N VAL A 124 1.06 4.14 3.40
CA VAL A 124 1.53 2.87 2.83
C VAL A 124 0.51 1.79 3.15
N VAL A 125 0.06 1.08 2.12
CA VAL A 125 -0.86 -0.05 2.24
C VAL A 125 -0.15 -1.31 1.79
N LEU A 126 -0.23 -2.35 2.62
CA LEU A 126 0.25 -3.68 2.30
C LEU A 126 -0.93 -4.62 2.05
N ASP A 127 -0.73 -5.57 1.16
CA ASP A 127 -1.75 -6.57 0.83
C ASP A 127 -2.30 -7.28 2.08
N PRO A 128 -3.63 -7.28 2.31
CA PRO A 128 -4.21 -7.88 3.51
C PRO A 128 -3.89 -9.36 3.69
N TYR A 129 -3.83 -10.13 2.59
CA TYR A 129 -3.49 -11.55 2.66
C TYR A 129 -2.06 -11.76 3.15
N LEU A 130 -1.13 -10.90 2.75
CA LEU A 130 0.26 -10.94 3.22
C LEU A 130 0.37 -10.50 4.67
N VAL A 131 -0.30 -9.40 5.03
CA VAL A 131 -0.32 -8.88 6.40
C VAL A 131 -0.86 -9.93 7.38
N GLN A 132 -1.95 -10.60 7.04
CA GLN A 132 -2.56 -11.63 7.90
C GLN A 132 -1.66 -12.84 8.15
N ARG A 133 -0.77 -13.16 7.23
CA ARG A 133 0.18 -14.28 7.32
C ARG A 133 1.55 -13.86 7.86
N SER A 134 1.76 -12.59 8.12
CA SER A 134 3.00 -12.06 8.67
C SER A 134 3.08 -12.30 10.17
N THR A 135 4.24 -12.76 10.63
CA THR A 135 4.56 -12.93 12.05
C THR A 135 5.80 -12.12 12.40
N PRO A 136 5.86 -11.54 13.61
CA PRO A 136 7.05 -10.80 14.04
C PRO A 136 8.30 -11.69 14.03
N ARG A 137 9.40 -11.16 13.53
CA ARG A 137 10.71 -11.82 13.63
C ARG A 137 11.22 -11.70 15.06
N ALA A 138 11.78 -12.78 15.59
CA ALA A 138 12.32 -12.78 16.95
C ALA A 138 13.36 -11.66 17.15
N ARG A 139 13.35 -11.06 18.35
CA ARG A 139 14.27 -9.97 18.75
C ARG A 139 14.11 -8.67 17.95
N THR A 140 12.93 -8.41 17.41
CA THR A 140 12.58 -7.13 16.77
C THR A 140 11.64 -6.33 17.67
N ALA A 141 11.58 -5.01 17.47
CA ALA A 141 10.66 -4.15 18.23
C ALA A 141 9.19 -4.50 17.97
N VAL A 142 8.85 -4.99 16.76
CA VAL A 142 7.51 -5.49 16.43
C VAL A 142 7.17 -6.76 17.23
N ALA A 143 8.16 -7.61 17.55
CA ALA A 143 7.95 -8.79 18.39
C ALA A 143 7.68 -8.47 19.87
N GLU A 144 8.02 -7.24 20.30
CA GLU A 144 7.78 -6.77 21.67
C GLU A 144 6.41 -6.09 21.83
N LEU A 145 5.65 -5.93 20.77
CA LEU A 145 4.28 -5.39 20.82
C LEU A 145 3.35 -6.38 21.52
N THR A 146 2.42 -5.86 22.30
CA THR A 146 1.34 -6.70 22.84
C THR A 146 0.46 -7.24 21.71
N PRO A 147 -0.28 -8.34 21.92
CA PRO A 147 -1.20 -8.88 20.91
C PRO A 147 -2.19 -7.82 20.38
N ALA A 148 -2.73 -6.96 21.25
CA ALA A 148 -3.64 -5.88 20.86
C ALA A 148 -2.94 -4.81 19.98
N GLN A 149 -1.73 -4.40 20.37
CA GLN A 149 -0.93 -3.45 19.57
C GLN A 149 -0.58 -4.04 18.19
N PHE A 150 -0.19 -5.31 18.14
CA PHE A 150 0.11 -5.97 16.87
C PHE A 150 -1.12 -6.08 15.98
N GLN A 151 -2.31 -6.35 16.52
CA GLN A 151 -3.56 -6.34 15.75
C GLN A 151 -3.90 -4.96 15.19
N VAL A 152 -3.73 -3.89 16.00
CA VAL A 152 -3.88 -2.51 15.53
C VAL A 152 -2.90 -2.22 14.39
N LEU A 153 -1.62 -2.57 14.56
CA LEU A 153 -0.59 -2.33 13.54
C LEU A 153 -0.88 -3.08 12.24
N ARG A 154 -1.40 -4.30 12.31
CA ARG A 154 -1.83 -5.08 11.11
C ARG A 154 -2.92 -4.36 10.33
N LEU A 155 -3.99 -3.91 10.99
CA LEU A 155 -5.08 -3.21 10.33
C LEU A 155 -4.60 -1.87 9.74
N VAL A 156 -3.72 -1.17 10.44
CA VAL A 156 -3.08 0.04 9.91
C VAL A 156 -2.27 -0.27 8.64
N ALA A 157 -1.53 -1.37 8.62
CA ALA A 157 -0.78 -1.81 7.44
C ALA A 157 -1.70 -2.23 6.27
N GLU A 158 -2.92 -2.67 6.54
CA GLU A 158 -3.97 -2.93 5.54
C GLU A 158 -4.67 -1.65 5.03
N GLY A 159 -4.25 -0.46 5.48
CA GLY A 159 -4.81 0.83 5.06
C GLY A 159 -6.10 1.26 5.78
N TRP A 160 -6.43 0.67 6.94
CA TRP A 160 -7.60 1.09 7.71
C TRP A 160 -7.36 2.41 8.44
N SER A 161 -8.35 3.32 8.42
CA SER A 161 -8.37 4.52 9.27
C SER A 161 -8.53 4.14 10.75
N ASN A 162 -8.30 5.09 11.67
CA ASN A 162 -8.51 4.84 13.09
C ASN A 162 -9.94 4.43 13.40
N GLN A 163 -10.92 5.05 12.74
CA GLN A 163 -12.32 4.66 12.83
C GLN A 163 -12.52 3.21 12.35
N GLY A 164 -12.01 2.85 11.17
CA GLY A 164 -12.14 1.49 10.63
C GLY A 164 -11.45 0.42 11.49
N VAL A 165 -10.31 0.75 12.13
CA VAL A 165 -9.65 -0.11 13.12
C VAL A 165 -10.52 -0.25 14.38
N ALA A 166 -11.08 0.85 14.87
CA ALA A 166 -11.96 0.86 16.04
C ALA A 166 -13.20 -0.03 15.83
N GLU A 167 -13.89 0.13 14.72
CA GLU A 167 -15.05 -0.68 14.35
C GLU A 167 -14.73 -2.18 14.28
N ARG A 168 -13.60 -2.55 13.65
CA ARG A 168 -13.18 -3.95 13.50
C ARG A 168 -12.75 -4.63 14.79
N LEU A 169 -12.20 -3.87 15.73
CA LEU A 169 -11.71 -4.43 17.01
C LEU A 169 -12.69 -4.24 18.17
N GLY A 170 -13.84 -3.56 17.94
CA GLY A 170 -14.78 -3.22 19.01
C GLY A 170 -14.19 -2.22 20.02
N LEU A 171 -13.37 -1.28 19.54
CA LEU A 171 -12.69 -0.27 20.34
C LEU A 171 -13.27 1.12 20.07
N SER A 172 -12.93 2.11 20.90
CA SER A 172 -13.09 3.53 20.57
C SER A 172 -11.90 4.02 19.72
N GLU A 173 -12.09 5.05 18.89
CA GLU A 173 -10.99 5.67 18.14
C GLU A 173 -9.88 6.17 19.07
N ARG A 174 -10.26 6.74 20.23
CA ARG A 174 -9.30 7.18 21.27
C ARG A 174 -8.45 6.01 21.78
N SER A 175 -9.04 4.80 21.91
CA SER A 175 -8.27 3.61 22.28
C SER A 175 -7.29 3.20 21.20
N VAL A 176 -7.70 3.29 19.92
CA VAL A 176 -6.81 3.04 18.76
C VAL A 176 -5.65 4.04 18.75
N GLU A 177 -5.91 5.33 18.93
CA GLU A 177 -4.88 6.37 19.06
C GLU A 177 -3.90 6.08 20.19
N SER A 178 -4.40 5.65 21.37
CA SER A 178 -3.56 5.26 22.49
C SER A 178 -2.67 4.06 22.15
N HIS A 179 -3.20 3.05 21.46
CA HIS A 179 -2.40 1.93 20.98
C HIS A 179 -1.35 2.37 19.96
N LEU A 180 -1.69 3.26 19.02
CA LEU A 180 -0.74 3.80 18.05
C LEU A 180 0.39 4.60 18.73
N GLN A 181 0.09 5.44 19.70
CA GLN A 181 1.12 6.15 20.45
C GLN A 181 2.09 5.18 21.16
N ALA A 182 1.56 4.12 21.79
CA ALA A 182 2.39 3.10 22.42
C ALA A 182 3.24 2.31 21.40
N ILE A 183 2.69 2.02 20.20
CA ILE A 183 3.43 1.40 19.09
C ILE A 183 4.57 2.31 18.65
N TYR A 184 4.30 3.60 18.38
CA TYR A 184 5.33 4.55 17.96
C TYR A 184 6.46 4.69 18.99
N GLN A 185 6.14 4.72 20.29
CA GLN A 185 7.13 4.71 21.36
C GLN A 185 7.97 3.44 21.35
N ARG A 186 7.33 2.26 21.23
CA ARG A 186 8.04 0.98 21.20
C ARG A 186 8.95 0.84 19.99
N LEU A 187 8.49 1.29 18.83
CA LEU A 187 9.24 1.29 17.57
C LEU A 187 10.25 2.45 17.49
N ARG A 188 10.30 3.34 18.50
CA ARG A 188 11.16 4.54 18.53
C ARG A 188 10.96 5.47 17.33
N ILE A 189 9.72 5.59 16.88
CA ILE A 189 9.33 6.42 15.75
C ILE A 189 9.02 7.83 16.25
N SER A 190 9.62 8.86 15.63
CA SER A 190 9.41 10.28 15.89
C SER A 190 8.91 11.00 14.64
N GLY A 191 8.39 12.22 14.80
CA GLY A 191 7.85 13.04 13.70
C GLY A 191 6.38 13.37 13.88
N ASP A 192 5.76 13.95 12.83
CA ASP A 192 4.32 14.17 12.77
C ASP A 192 3.53 12.84 12.65
N GLU A 193 2.21 12.91 12.83
CA GLU A 193 1.38 11.69 12.87
C GLU A 193 1.40 10.92 11.55
N HIS A 194 1.39 11.64 10.41
CA HIS A 194 1.43 11.03 9.10
C HIS A 194 2.72 10.23 8.90
N ASN A 195 3.87 10.85 9.15
CA ASN A 195 5.19 10.23 9.00
C ASN A 195 5.36 9.05 9.98
N ARG A 196 4.84 9.17 11.23
CA ARG A 196 4.88 8.08 12.21
C ARG A 196 4.05 6.87 11.75
N ARG A 197 2.90 7.11 11.14
CA ARG A 197 2.04 6.03 10.63
C ARG A 197 2.74 5.26 9.50
N VAL A 198 3.29 5.96 8.53
CA VAL A 198 4.08 5.38 7.43
C VAL A 198 5.26 4.59 7.99
N ALA A 199 6.06 5.20 8.88
CA ALA A 199 7.21 4.54 9.49
C ALA A 199 6.84 3.26 10.26
N ALA A 200 5.68 3.23 10.93
CA ALA A 200 5.20 2.02 11.61
C ALA A 200 4.84 0.90 10.63
N VAL A 201 4.26 1.21 9.48
CA VAL A 201 3.96 0.22 8.44
C VAL A 201 5.25 -0.29 7.80
N LEU A 202 6.23 0.56 7.54
CA LEU A 202 7.54 0.14 7.04
C LEU A 202 8.27 -0.74 8.06
N ALA A 203 8.23 -0.39 9.35
CA ALA A 203 8.78 -1.23 10.41
C ALA A 203 8.06 -2.59 10.50
N PHE A 204 6.74 -2.62 10.30
CA PHE A 204 6.00 -3.88 10.18
C PHE A 204 6.52 -4.72 9.01
N LEU A 205 6.68 -4.13 7.84
CA LEU A 205 7.21 -4.79 6.64
C LEU A 205 8.60 -5.39 6.88
N GLU A 206 9.52 -4.61 7.44
CA GLU A 206 10.91 -5.01 7.67
C GLU A 206 11.06 -6.07 8.77
N GLN A 207 10.26 -5.94 9.84
CA GLN A 207 10.42 -6.72 11.08
C GLN A 207 9.48 -7.93 11.16
N THR A 208 8.64 -8.16 10.15
CA THR A 208 7.82 -9.36 10.05
C THR A 208 8.36 -10.29 8.94
N GLY A 209 7.95 -11.53 9.01
CA GLY A 209 8.25 -12.54 8.00
C GLY A 209 7.09 -13.51 7.87
N ARG A 210 7.07 -14.30 6.81
CA ARG A 210 6.07 -15.35 6.64
C ARG A 210 6.35 -16.51 7.59
N SER A 211 5.35 -16.95 8.32
CA SER A 211 5.38 -18.27 8.92
C SER A 211 5.04 -19.31 7.84
N TRP A 212 6.06 -19.96 7.30
CA TRP A 212 5.91 -21.19 6.53
C TRP A 212 5.63 -22.34 7.53
N ARG A 213 4.46 -22.36 8.12
CA ARG A 213 3.98 -23.59 8.73
C ARG A 213 2.87 -24.13 7.83
N ALA A 214 3.22 -25.25 7.21
CA ALA A 214 2.32 -26.12 6.47
C ALA A 214 1.12 -26.53 7.34
#